data_685f9fc6c16ee62be849aa338951c0c3
#
_entry.id   685f9fc6c16ee62be849aa338951c0c3
#
_cell.length_a   1.000
_cell.length_b   1.000
_cell.length_c   1.000
_cell.angle_alpha   90.00
_cell.angle_beta   90.00
_cell.angle_gamma   90.00
#
_symmetry.space_group_name_H-M   'P 1'
#
loop_
_entity.id
_entity.type
_entity.pdbx_description
1 polymer ?
#
loop_
_entity_poly.entity_id
_entity_poly.type
_entity_poly.pdbx_seq_one_letter_code
_entity_poly.pdbx_strand_id
1 'polypeptide(L)'
;GRIKEDLSVNDMVRFFVIEDKLTLKKIAYEIEQVNNLRKNILLNTVNKLDLNSYKDKKIIVERLDNTSEGVIGLVAAKILNEVNKPCIVFTKVNNQNILKGSARSIKGFSLVDVFSYLSDLLEVYGGHEEAGGLSIKEENYNEFVNKLNEYTKDIEINLEEEKYLMIEKEDLN
;
A
#
# COMPACT_ATOMS: atom_id res chain seq x y z
N GLY A 1 -4.08 4.55 13.74
CA GLY A 1 -3.61 5.69 14.05
C GLY A 1 -3.10 6.82 13.18
N ARG A 2 -2.83 6.66 11.86
CA ARG A 2 -2.24 7.76 11.04
C ARG A 2 -3.26 8.69 10.35
N ILE A 3 -4.54 8.51 10.57
CA ILE A 3 -5.60 9.33 9.93
C ILE A 3 -6.21 10.32 10.93
N LYS A 4 -6.15 10.02 12.22
CA LYS A 4 -6.65 10.87 13.30
C LYS A 4 -5.55 11.00 14.34
N GLU A 5 -5.11 12.23 14.62
CA GLU A 5 -4.05 12.50 15.59
C GLU A 5 -4.43 12.05 17.01
N ASP A 6 -5.74 11.99 17.28
CA ASP A 6 -6.30 11.67 18.61
C ASP A 6 -6.35 10.16 18.94
N LEU A 7 -6.08 9.26 17.97
CA LEU A 7 -6.05 7.81 18.18
C LEU A 7 -4.63 7.27 17.97
N SER A 8 -3.91 7.05 19.06
CA SER A 8 -2.57 6.46 19.06
C SER A 8 -2.62 4.93 19.06
N VAL A 9 -1.48 4.29 18.75
CA VAL A 9 -1.30 2.83 18.91
C VAL A 9 -1.55 2.42 20.37
N ASN A 10 -1.17 3.27 21.33
CA ASN A 10 -1.38 3.02 22.75
C ASN A 10 -2.88 2.97 23.13
N ASP A 11 -3.73 3.75 22.47
CA ASP A 11 -5.18 3.71 22.70
C ASP A 11 -5.78 2.40 22.19
N MET A 12 -5.25 1.85 21.10
CA MET A 12 -5.63 0.52 20.61
C MET A 12 -5.21 -0.59 21.59
N VAL A 13 -4.03 -0.48 22.22
CA VAL A 13 -3.58 -1.45 23.23
C VAL A 13 -4.44 -1.30 24.51
N ARG A 14 -4.76 -0.11 24.94
CA ARG A 14 -5.66 0.15 26.07
C ARG A 14 -7.03 -0.47 25.90
N PHE A 15 -7.53 -0.54 24.66
CA PHE A 15 -8.81 -1.20 24.35
C PHE A 15 -8.88 -2.63 24.89
N PHE A 16 -7.77 -3.38 24.90
CA PHE A 16 -7.72 -4.76 25.38
C PHE A 16 -7.62 -4.90 26.90
N VAL A 17 -7.34 -3.81 27.65
CA VAL A 17 -7.15 -3.82 29.11
C VAL A 17 -8.20 -2.99 29.87
N ILE A 18 -9.14 -2.37 29.15
CA ILE A 18 -10.23 -1.60 29.76
C ILE A 18 -11.36 -2.54 30.19
N GLU A 19 -11.76 -2.49 31.45
CA GLU A 19 -12.89 -3.27 31.99
C GLU A 19 -14.23 -2.55 31.89
N ASP A 20 -14.21 -1.21 31.76
CA ASP A 20 -15.45 -0.42 31.67
C ASP A 20 -16.12 -0.54 30.30
N LYS A 21 -17.32 -1.15 30.28
CA LYS A 21 -18.09 -1.40 29.06
C LYS A 21 -18.51 -0.13 28.30
N LEU A 22 -18.72 1.00 28.99
CA LEU A 22 -19.11 2.25 28.31
C LEU A 22 -17.93 2.84 27.56
N THR A 23 -16.76 2.86 28.18
CA THR A 23 -15.51 3.30 27.56
C THR A 23 -15.13 2.40 26.38
N LEU A 24 -15.27 1.07 26.52
CA LEU A 24 -15.05 0.13 25.42
C LEU A 24 -15.95 0.40 24.21
N LYS A 25 -17.26 0.62 24.44
CA LYS A 25 -18.20 0.95 23.35
C LYS A 25 -17.84 2.25 22.65
N LYS A 26 -17.43 3.28 23.40
CA LYS A 26 -17.01 4.55 22.83
C LYS A 26 -15.78 4.39 21.93
N ILE A 27 -14.73 3.70 22.44
CA ILE A 27 -13.51 3.46 21.67
C ILE A 27 -13.80 2.59 20.43
N ALA A 28 -14.61 1.54 20.56
CA ALA A 28 -15.01 0.69 19.44
C ALA A 28 -15.71 1.52 18.34
N TYR A 29 -16.63 2.40 18.71
CA TYR A 29 -17.29 3.31 17.79
C TYR A 29 -16.31 4.24 17.08
N GLU A 30 -15.36 4.84 17.81
CA GLU A 30 -14.33 5.73 17.23
C GLU A 30 -13.43 4.97 16.23
N ILE A 31 -13.03 3.73 16.56
CA ILE A 31 -12.26 2.87 15.67
C ILE A 31 -13.05 2.58 14.39
N GLU A 32 -14.33 2.25 14.51
CA GLU A 32 -15.21 2.00 13.38
C GLU A 32 -15.33 3.23 12.46
N GLN A 33 -15.52 4.42 13.02
CA GLN A 33 -15.57 5.68 12.26
C GLN A 33 -14.27 5.91 11.49
N VAL A 34 -13.10 5.71 12.12
CA VAL A 34 -11.80 5.84 11.46
C VAL A 34 -11.65 4.80 10.34
N ASN A 35 -12.07 3.57 10.54
CA ASN A 35 -12.03 2.52 9.51
C ASN A 35 -12.95 2.84 8.34
N ASN A 36 -14.16 3.34 8.60
CA ASN A 36 -15.10 3.76 7.55
C ASN A 36 -14.53 4.94 6.74
N LEU A 37 -13.93 5.92 7.40
CA LEU A 37 -13.24 7.02 6.74
C LEU A 37 -12.11 6.50 5.83
N ARG A 38 -11.27 5.57 6.30
CA ARG A 38 -10.21 4.95 5.49
C ARG A 38 -10.76 4.23 4.26
N LYS A 39 -11.84 3.45 4.43
CA LYS A 39 -12.52 2.78 3.30
C LYS A 39 -13.03 3.78 2.27
N ASN A 40 -13.65 4.86 2.72
CA ASN A 40 -14.18 5.89 1.81
C ASN A 40 -13.04 6.61 1.05
N ILE A 41 -11.95 6.96 1.73
CA ILE A 41 -10.78 7.57 1.08
C ILE A 41 -10.19 6.59 0.06
N LEU A 42 -10.04 5.31 0.42
CA LEU A 42 -9.54 4.26 -0.49
C LEU A 42 -10.41 4.18 -1.76
N LEU A 43 -11.72 4.00 -1.61
CA LEU A 43 -12.64 3.87 -2.74
C LEU A 43 -12.63 5.11 -3.63
N ASN A 44 -12.69 6.30 -3.03
CA ASN A 44 -12.65 7.55 -3.78
C ASN A 44 -11.31 7.77 -4.51
N THR A 45 -10.22 7.26 -3.95
CA THR A 45 -8.89 7.35 -4.58
C THR A 45 -8.79 6.37 -5.74
N VAL A 46 -9.13 5.11 -5.53
CA VAL A 46 -9.01 4.06 -6.57
C VAL A 46 -9.96 4.33 -7.74
N ASN A 47 -11.18 4.82 -7.49
CA ASN A 47 -12.14 5.14 -8.55
C ASN A 47 -11.67 6.28 -9.49
N LYS A 48 -10.66 7.05 -9.09
CA LYS A 48 -10.06 8.09 -9.93
C LYS A 48 -8.88 7.60 -10.77
N LEU A 49 -8.40 6.38 -10.52
CA LEU A 49 -7.27 5.80 -11.25
C LEU A 49 -7.75 5.19 -12.56
N ASP A 50 -7.01 5.43 -13.62
CA ASP A 50 -7.21 4.74 -14.90
C ASP A 50 -6.46 3.40 -14.90
N LEU A 51 -7.11 2.35 -14.40
CA LEU A 51 -6.53 1.00 -14.35
C LEU A 51 -6.21 0.45 -15.76
N ASN A 52 -6.85 0.94 -16.81
CA ASN A 52 -6.54 0.52 -18.17
C ASN A 52 -5.14 0.97 -18.61
N SER A 53 -4.67 2.11 -18.10
CA SER A 53 -3.32 2.62 -18.39
C SER A 53 -2.20 1.73 -17.83
N TYR A 54 -2.53 0.76 -16.97
CA TYR A 54 -1.56 -0.15 -16.35
C TYR A 54 -1.31 -1.43 -17.15
N LYS A 55 -2.11 -1.70 -18.20
CA LYS A 55 -2.05 -2.97 -18.94
C LYS A 55 -0.66 -3.32 -19.49
N ASP A 56 0.03 -2.32 -20.02
CA ASP A 56 1.34 -2.51 -20.66
C ASP A 56 2.52 -2.29 -19.70
N LYS A 57 2.25 -1.93 -18.45
CA LYS A 57 3.30 -1.73 -17.44
C LYS A 57 3.64 -3.05 -16.75
N LYS A 58 4.92 -3.31 -16.51
CA LYS A 58 5.39 -4.45 -15.69
C LYS A 58 5.26 -4.16 -14.20
N ILE A 59 5.53 -2.94 -13.79
CA ILE A 59 5.33 -2.42 -12.45
C ILE A 59 4.59 -1.08 -12.51
N ILE A 60 3.72 -0.84 -11.57
CA ILE A 60 2.91 0.37 -11.50
C ILE A 60 3.53 1.31 -10.47
N VAL A 61 3.74 2.56 -10.88
CA VAL A 61 4.14 3.64 -9.95
C VAL A 61 3.10 4.73 -10.04
N GLU A 62 2.48 5.03 -8.90
CA GLU A 62 1.49 6.11 -8.77
C GLU A 62 1.94 7.13 -7.74
N ARG A 63 1.65 8.40 -8.01
CA ARG A 63 1.88 9.50 -7.08
C ARG A 63 0.56 10.17 -6.75
N LEU A 64 0.18 10.15 -5.46
CA LEU A 64 -1.12 10.58 -4.94
C LEU A 64 -0.92 11.59 -3.80
N ASP A 65 -0.43 12.79 -4.14
CA ASP A 65 0.03 13.79 -3.17
C ASP A 65 -1.04 14.22 -2.13
N ASN A 66 -2.31 14.06 -2.45
CA ASN A 66 -3.42 14.40 -1.56
C ASN A 66 -3.96 13.19 -0.76
N THR A 67 -3.26 12.07 -0.77
CA THR A 67 -3.68 10.85 -0.07
C THR A 67 -2.87 10.68 1.22
N SER A 68 -3.55 10.39 2.32
CA SER A 68 -2.90 10.14 3.61
C SER A 68 -1.92 8.95 3.55
N GLU A 69 -0.76 9.09 4.20
CA GLU A 69 0.22 8.00 4.36
C GLU A 69 -0.40 6.70 4.91
N GLY A 70 -1.43 6.81 5.77
CA GLY A 70 -2.14 5.66 6.33
C GLY A 70 -3.02 4.92 5.32
N VAL A 71 -3.22 5.46 4.11
CA VAL A 71 -4.10 4.89 3.08
C VAL A 71 -3.32 4.38 1.87
N ILE A 72 -2.15 4.95 1.54
CA ILE A 72 -1.41 4.56 0.32
C ILE A 72 -1.10 3.06 0.25
N GLY A 73 -0.85 2.41 1.41
CA GLY A 73 -0.65 0.96 1.46
C GLY A 73 -1.91 0.15 1.12
N LEU A 74 -3.10 0.68 1.44
CA LEU A 74 -4.37 0.08 1.04
C LEU A 74 -4.64 0.29 -0.45
N VAL A 75 -4.29 1.48 -0.97
CA VAL A 75 -4.39 1.78 -2.41
C VAL A 75 -3.46 0.85 -3.19
N ALA A 76 -2.21 0.67 -2.76
CA ALA A 76 -1.27 -0.24 -3.39
C ALA A 76 -1.80 -1.69 -3.40
N ALA A 77 -2.33 -2.18 -2.27
CA ALA A 77 -2.94 -3.51 -2.20
C ALA A 77 -4.16 -3.63 -3.13
N LYS A 78 -4.99 -2.59 -3.23
CA LYS A 78 -6.15 -2.60 -4.11
C LYS A 78 -5.75 -2.62 -5.59
N ILE A 79 -4.76 -1.82 -5.99
CA ILE A 79 -4.20 -1.83 -7.35
C ILE A 79 -3.67 -3.23 -7.67
N LEU A 80 -2.83 -3.81 -6.78
CA LEU A 80 -2.31 -5.16 -6.96
C LEU A 80 -3.42 -6.18 -7.22
N ASN A 81 -4.49 -6.16 -6.40
CA ASN A 81 -5.61 -7.12 -6.53
C ASN A 81 -6.41 -6.94 -7.83
N GLU A 82 -6.50 -5.71 -8.36
CA GLU A 82 -7.27 -5.45 -9.59
C GLU A 82 -6.47 -5.79 -10.86
N VAL A 83 -5.16 -5.57 -10.85
CA VAL A 83 -4.35 -5.71 -12.07
C VAL A 83 -3.31 -6.83 -11.99
N ASN A 84 -3.17 -7.48 -10.84
CA ASN A 84 -2.21 -8.55 -10.56
C ASN A 84 -0.77 -8.20 -10.97
N LYS A 85 -0.30 -6.98 -10.62
CA LYS A 85 1.04 -6.49 -10.94
C LYS A 85 1.67 -5.81 -9.73
N PRO A 86 3.01 -5.89 -9.57
CA PRO A 86 3.70 -5.12 -8.55
C PRO A 86 3.38 -3.64 -8.66
N CYS A 87 3.25 -2.96 -7.53
CA CYS A 87 2.97 -1.52 -7.54
C CYS A 87 3.61 -0.79 -6.36
N ILE A 88 3.94 0.46 -6.59
CA ILE A 88 4.43 1.42 -5.60
C ILE A 88 3.55 2.66 -5.65
N VAL A 89 2.97 3.03 -4.53
CA VAL A 89 2.14 4.24 -4.42
C VAL A 89 2.82 5.22 -3.49
N PHE A 90 3.11 6.41 -4.03
CA PHE A 90 3.72 7.52 -3.28
C PHE A 90 2.70 8.56 -2.86
N THR A 91 2.98 9.23 -1.75
CA THR A 91 2.32 10.46 -1.34
C THR A 91 3.34 11.46 -0.81
N LYS A 92 3.05 12.75 -0.94
CA LYS A 92 3.91 13.81 -0.43
C LYS A 92 3.72 13.99 1.07
N VAL A 93 4.83 14.09 1.79
CA VAL A 93 4.81 14.47 3.21
C VAL A 93 4.66 15.98 3.31
N ASN A 94 3.65 16.42 4.07
CA ASN A 94 3.40 17.84 4.27
C ASN A 94 4.65 18.57 4.78
N ASN A 95 4.94 19.73 4.17
CA ASN A 95 6.07 20.61 4.52
C ASN A 95 7.47 19.97 4.39
N GLN A 96 7.61 18.89 3.66
CA GLN A 96 8.89 18.23 3.39
C GLN A 96 9.02 17.94 1.89
N ASN A 97 10.29 17.97 1.39
CA ASN A 97 10.60 17.55 0.03
C ASN A 97 10.80 16.01 -0.03
N ILE A 98 9.93 15.28 0.65
CA ILE A 98 9.97 13.83 0.77
C ILE A 98 8.66 13.22 0.27
N LEU A 99 8.79 12.19 -0.53
CA LEU A 99 7.70 11.29 -0.90
C LEU A 99 7.82 10.02 -0.07
N LYS A 100 6.74 9.62 0.59
CA LYS A 100 6.62 8.30 1.22
C LYS A 100 5.88 7.37 0.29
N GLY A 101 6.44 6.18 0.12
CA GLY A 101 5.89 5.13 -0.73
C GLY A 101 5.48 3.90 0.06
N SER A 102 4.46 3.23 -0.45
CA SER A 102 4.09 1.89 -0.03
C SER A 102 4.06 0.98 -1.24
N ALA A 103 4.79 -0.12 -1.16
CA ALA A 103 4.91 -1.09 -2.23
C ALA A 103 4.17 -2.38 -1.90
N ARG A 104 3.59 -2.98 -2.92
CA ARG A 104 3.00 -4.33 -2.88
C ARG A 104 3.45 -5.08 -4.12
N SER A 105 3.68 -6.38 -3.94
CA SER A 105 4.16 -7.24 -5.02
C SER A 105 3.43 -8.57 -5.06
N ILE A 106 3.58 -9.24 -6.18
CA ILE A 106 3.16 -10.62 -6.41
C ILE A 106 4.30 -11.56 -6.07
N LYS A 107 3.97 -12.82 -5.83
CA LYS A 107 4.96 -13.88 -5.67
C LYS A 107 5.89 -13.95 -6.90
N GLY A 108 7.18 -14.09 -6.64
CA GLY A 108 8.20 -14.16 -7.69
C GLY A 108 8.75 -12.80 -8.17
N PHE A 109 8.26 -11.66 -7.64
CA PHE A 109 8.85 -10.35 -7.86
C PHE A 109 9.25 -9.72 -6.52
N SER A 110 10.53 -9.74 -6.20
CA SER A 110 11.09 -9.31 -4.91
C SER A 110 11.22 -7.80 -4.81
N LEU A 111 10.48 -7.18 -3.87
CA LEU A 111 10.66 -5.76 -3.53
C LEU A 111 11.99 -5.50 -2.83
N VAL A 112 12.55 -6.49 -2.15
CA VAL A 112 13.86 -6.37 -1.48
C VAL A 112 14.94 -6.14 -2.53
N ASP A 113 14.93 -6.88 -3.64
CA ASP A 113 15.88 -6.73 -4.75
C ASP A 113 15.70 -5.38 -5.44
N VAL A 114 14.45 -4.96 -5.69
CA VAL A 114 14.11 -3.63 -6.23
C VAL A 114 14.68 -2.52 -5.35
N PHE A 115 14.46 -2.59 -4.04
CA PHE A 115 14.94 -1.56 -3.13
C PHE A 115 16.47 -1.55 -3.01
N SER A 116 17.09 -2.71 -3.07
CA SER A 116 18.56 -2.83 -3.08
C SER A 116 19.15 -2.20 -4.34
N TYR A 117 18.55 -2.46 -5.51
CA TYR A 117 18.98 -1.87 -6.79
C TYR A 117 18.83 -0.34 -6.82
N LEU A 118 17.77 0.20 -6.20
CA LEU A 118 17.46 1.63 -6.17
C LEU A 118 17.98 2.34 -4.91
N SER A 119 18.80 1.68 -4.10
CA SER A 119 19.19 2.15 -2.77
C SER A 119 19.85 3.53 -2.74
N ASP A 120 20.53 3.94 -3.81
CA ASP A 120 21.14 5.25 -3.98
C ASP A 120 20.13 6.42 -4.08
N LEU A 121 18.87 6.13 -4.43
CA LEU A 121 17.77 7.08 -4.52
C LEU A 121 16.87 7.09 -3.28
N LEU A 122 17.02 6.09 -2.40
CA LEU A 122 16.15 5.89 -1.25
C LEU A 122 16.73 6.55 0.00
N GLU A 123 15.90 7.29 0.75
CA GLU A 123 16.25 7.84 2.06
C GLU A 123 16.05 6.80 3.17
N VAL A 124 14.92 6.11 3.12
CA VAL A 124 14.55 5.02 4.05
C VAL A 124 13.78 3.98 3.26
N TYR A 125 14.07 2.71 3.50
CA TYR A 125 13.30 1.62 2.93
C TYR A 125 13.36 0.38 3.82
N GLY A 126 12.38 -0.49 3.66
CA GLY A 126 12.30 -1.77 4.36
C GLY A 126 11.03 -2.53 4.06
N GLY A 127 11.04 -3.81 4.40
CA GLY A 127 9.92 -4.69 4.15
C GLY A 127 10.37 -6.12 3.85
N HIS A 128 9.49 -6.83 3.17
CA HIS A 128 9.66 -8.20 2.72
C HIS A 128 9.47 -8.28 1.20
N GLU A 129 9.59 -9.45 0.62
CA GLU A 129 9.50 -9.65 -0.84
C GLU A 129 8.22 -9.07 -1.46
N GLU A 130 7.06 -9.23 -0.79
CA GLU A 130 5.75 -8.85 -1.35
C GLU A 130 5.17 -7.56 -0.77
N ALA A 131 5.74 -7.01 0.28
CA ALA A 131 5.25 -5.78 0.90
C ALA A 131 6.39 -4.96 1.51
N GLY A 132 6.44 -3.67 1.19
CA GLY A 132 7.46 -2.79 1.71
C GLY A 132 7.03 -1.33 1.79
N GLY A 133 7.85 -0.54 2.47
CA GLY A 133 7.75 0.89 2.56
C GLY A 133 9.07 1.56 2.19
N LEU A 134 8.98 2.73 1.60
CA LEU A 134 10.15 3.50 1.20
C LEU A 134 9.90 4.99 1.30
N SER A 135 10.96 5.77 1.29
CA SER A 135 10.88 7.22 1.10
C SER A 135 11.99 7.68 0.17
N ILE A 136 11.70 8.68 -0.63
CA ILE A 136 12.63 9.31 -1.57
C ILE A 136 12.52 10.83 -1.44
N LYS A 137 13.57 11.55 -1.86
CA LYS A 137 13.43 12.99 -2.12
C LYS A 137 12.52 13.21 -3.31
N GLU A 138 11.68 14.24 -3.25
CA GLU A 138 10.74 14.55 -4.34
C GLU A 138 11.48 14.79 -5.67
N GLU A 139 12.64 15.40 -5.64
CA GLU A 139 13.50 15.63 -6.82
C GLU A 139 13.96 14.34 -7.51
N ASN A 140 14.10 13.25 -6.76
CA ASN A 140 14.54 11.95 -7.29
C ASN A 140 13.41 11.14 -7.92
N TYR A 141 12.15 11.60 -7.86
CA TYR A 141 11.00 10.80 -8.31
C TYR A 141 11.10 10.34 -9.78
N ASN A 142 11.46 11.25 -10.69
CA ASN A 142 11.57 10.89 -12.10
C ASN A 142 12.71 9.91 -12.37
N GLU A 143 13.86 10.10 -11.72
CA GLU A 143 14.98 9.19 -11.82
C GLU A 143 14.64 7.81 -11.25
N PHE A 144 13.95 7.77 -10.11
CA PHE A 144 13.43 6.54 -9.51
C PHE A 144 12.55 5.76 -10.50
N VAL A 145 11.57 6.43 -11.11
CA VAL A 145 10.67 5.79 -12.08
C VAL A 145 11.44 5.26 -13.30
N ASN A 146 12.40 6.02 -13.81
CA ASN A 146 13.21 5.61 -14.98
C ASN A 146 14.07 4.39 -14.65
N LYS A 147 14.82 4.41 -13.55
CA LYS A 147 15.65 3.28 -13.12
C LYS A 147 14.82 2.03 -12.82
N LEU A 148 13.64 2.21 -12.20
CA LEU A 148 12.73 1.10 -11.93
C LEU A 148 12.22 0.46 -13.23
N ASN A 149 11.85 1.26 -14.23
CA ASN A 149 11.42 0.74 -15.54
C ASN A 149 12.58 0.03 -16.25
N GLU A 150 13.81 0.55 -16.16
CA GLU A 150 15.00 -0.12 -16.70
C GLU A 150 15.25 -1.46 -16.01
N TYR A 151 15.22 -1.49 -14.67
CA TYR A 151 15.35 -2.72 -13.88
C TYR A 151 14.35 -3.80 -14.30
N THR A 152 13.09 -3.41 -14.53
CA THR A 152 12.03 -4.37 -14.86
C THR A 152 11.97 -4.75 -16.34
N LYS A 153 12.73 -4.08 -17.20
CA LYS A 153 12.66 -4.28 -18.66
C LYS A 153 12.87 -5.73 -19.09
N ASP A 154 13.86 -6.40 -18.50
CA ASP A 154 14.25 -7.77 -18.86
C ASP A 154 13.69 -8.82 -17.87
N ILE A 155 12.92 -8.40 -16.87
CA ILE A 155 12.29 -9.32 -15.92
C ILE A 155 11.01 -9.89 -16.55
N GLU A 156 10.95 -11.20 -16.68
CA GLU A 156 9.69 -11.90 -16.96
C GLU A 156 8.91 -12.07 -15.66
N ILE A 157 7.78 -11.38 -15.56
CA ILE A 157 6.87 -11.55 -14.43
C ILE A 157 5.95 -12.73 -14.78
N ASN A 158 6.26 -13.88 -14.21
CA ASN A 158 5.37 -15.05 -14.31
C ASN A 158 4.16 -14.82 -13.40
N LEU A 159 3.05 -14.45 -14.02
CA LEU A 159 1.75 -14.41 -13.37
C LEU A 159 1.28 -15.86 -13.17
N GLU A 160 1.69 -16.53 -12.10
CA GLU A 160 1.03 -17.77 -11.70
C GLU A 160 -0.41 -17.41 -11.34
N GLU A 161 -1.36 -17.90 -12.12
CA GLU A 161 -2.78 -17.88 -11.73
C GLU A 161 -2.91 -18.74 -10.47
N GLU A 162 -3.15 -18.12 -9.33
CA GLU A 162 -3.61 -18.87 -8.16
C GLU A 162 -4.93 -19.52 -8.52
N LYS A 163 -4.88 -20.80 -8.82
CA LYS A 163 -6.09 -21.61 -8.99
C LYS A 163 -6.74 -21.78 -7.60
N TYR A 164 -7.70 -20.93 -7.30
CA TYR A 164 -8.57 -21.15 -6.16
C TYR A 164 -9.42 -22.40 -6.45
N LEU A 165 -9.34 -23.41 -5.59
CA LEU A 165 -10.33 -24.48 -5.56
C LEU A 165 -11.65 -23.84 -5.12
N MET A 166 -12.57 -23.71 -6.05
CA MET A 166 -13.96 -23.36 -5.74
C MET A 166 -14.57 -24.56 -5.02
N ILE A 167 -14.62 -24.50 -3.71
CA ILE A 167 -15.34 -25.48 -2.89
C ILE A 167 -16.82 -25.07 -2.97
N GLU A 168 -17.61 -25.85 -3.60
CA GLU A 168 -19.05 -25.66 -3.61
C GLU A 168 -19.65 -26.03 -2.23
N LYS A 169 -20.74 -25.36 -1.87
CA LYS A 169 -21.38 -25.53 -0.55
C LYS A 169 -21.79 -26.98 -0.25
N GLU A 170 -21.87 -27.79 -1.29
CA GLU A 170 -22.21 -29.23 -1.24
C GLU A 170 -21.01 -30.11 -0.81
N ASP A 171 -19.80 -29.61 -0.93
CA ASP A 171 -18.57 -30.32 -0.54
C ASP A 171 -18.23 -30.17 0.96
N LEU A 172 -19.05 -29.44 1.72
CA LEU A 172 -18.88 -29.16 3.14
C LEU A 172 -19.77 -30.04 4.08
N ASN A 173 -20.39 -31.09 3.57
CA ASN A 173 -21.18 -32.03 4.38
C ASN A 173 -20.46 -33.35 4.62
#